data_871edc0002bdb4350b05edf6fe313de7
#
_entry.id   871edc0002bdb4350b05edf6fe313de7
#
_cell.length_a   1.000
_cell.length_b   1.000
_cell.length_c   1.000
_cell.angle_alpha   90.00
_cell.angle_beta   90.00
_cell.angle_gamma   90.00
#
_symmetry.space_group_name_H-M   'P 1'
#
loop_
_entity.id
_entity.type
_entity.pdbx_description
1 polymer ?
#
loop_
_entity_poly.entity_id
_entity_poly.type
_entity_poly.pdbx_seq_one_letter_code
_entity_poly.pdbx_strand_id
1 'polypeptide(L)'
;MLQVQGLQIVMKKDLRQLLQGFTFSLQPGDKAAIIGEEGNGKSTLLKLLYDPALVEEYVEWSGTVQKDGMILGYLSQELTPQEGEMTAYEFCCQDPAFWEYTPGELAEAAKKLGFPMEWFYGDRKMKSFS
;
A
#
# COMPACT_ATOMS: atom_id res chain seq x y z
N MET A 1 2.94 4.74 16.20
CA MET A 1 2.56 3.33 16.48
C MET A 1 1.33 2.97 15.65
N LEU A 2 1.30 1.81 15.02
CA LEU A 2 0.08 1.25 14.44
C LEU A 2 -0.54 0.29 15.45
N GLN A 3 -1.81 0.48 15.77
CA GLN A 3 -2.52 -0.40 16.69
C GLN A 3 -3.85 -0.84 16.07
N VAL A 4 -4.08 -2.14 16.07
CA VAL A 4 -5.30 -2.77 15.58
C VAL A 4 -5.92 -3.57 16.71
N GLN A 5 -7.22 -3.36 16.98
CA GLN A 5 -7.93 -4.02 18.06
C GLN A 5 -9.23 -4.61 17.55
N GLY A 6 -9.39 -5.92 17.78
CA GLY A 6 -10.62 -6.65 17.51
C GLY A 6 -11.09 -6.57 16.06
N LEU A 7 -10.16 -6.47 15.11
CA LEU A 7 -10.50 -6.32 13.69
C LEU A 7 -11.22 -7.56 13.18
N GLN A 8 -12.37 -7.32 12.57
CA GLN A 8 -13.17 -8.33 11.89
C GLN A 8 -13.42 -7.89 10.46
N ILE A 9 -13.23 -8.80 9.51
CA ILE A 9 -13.43 -8.54 8.08
C ILE A 9 -14.28 -9.67 7.49
N VAL A 10 -15.37 -9.30 6.84
CA VAL A 10 -16.32 -10.22 6.21
C VAL A 10 -16.55 -9.81 4.76
N MET A 11 -16.47 -10.77 3.83
CA MET A 11 -16.81 -10.53 2.42
C MET A 11 -18.31 -10.32 2.26
N LYS A 12 -18.71 -9.25 1.57
CA LYS A 12 -20.14 -8.97 1.31
C LYS A 12 -20.81 -9.98 0.41
N LYS A 13 -20.06 -10.53 -0.54
CA LYS A 13 -20.58 -11.43 -1.58
C LYS A 13 -21.14 -12.75 -1.04
N ASP A 14 -20.40 -13.37 -0.14
CA ASP A 14 -20.68 -14.73 0.36
C ASP A 14 -20.68 -14.82 1.88
N LEU A 15 -20.57 -13.69 2.56
CA LEU A 15 -20.49 -13.56 4.02
C LEU A 15 -19.33 -14.36 4.64
N ARG A 16 -18.32 -14.69 3.83
CA ARG A 16 -17.14 -15.40 4.30
C ARG A 16 -16.32 -14.50 5.21
N GLN A 17 -16.00 -15.00 6.38
CA GLN A 17 -15.18 -14.32 7.35
C GLN A 17 -13.70 -14.45 6.99
N LEU A 18 -13.03 -13.34 6.72
CA LEU A 18 -11.60 -13.32 6.43
C LEU A 18 -10.75 -13.19 7.70
N LEU A 19 -11.19 -12.35 8.64
CA LEU A 19 -10.55 -12.14 9.94
C LEU A 19 -11.59 -12.04 11.04
N GLN A 20 -11.25 -12.54 12.22
CA GLN A 20 -12.08 -12.44 13.41
C GLN A 20 -11.24 -12.11 14.64
N GLY A 21 -11.57 -11.01 15.31
CA GLY A 21 -10.94 -10.63 16.56
C GLY A 21 -9.44 -10.39 16.46
N PHE A 22 -8.95 -9.98 15.30
CA PHE A 22 -7.53 -9.80 15.04
C PHE A 22 -7.00 -8.55 15.76
N THR A 23 -6.01 -8.74 16.61
CA THR A 23 -5.42 -7.67 17.42
C THR A 23 -3.90 -7.73 17.31
N PHE A 24 -3.28 -6.61 16.98
CA PHE A 24 -1.82 -6.47 16.98
C PHE A 24 -1.40 -5.01 17.10
N SER A 25 -0.13 -4.79 17.40
CA SER A 25 0.49 -3.47 17.38
C SER A 25 1.88 -3.51 16.77
N LEU A 26 2.27 -2.44 16.08
CA LEU A 26 3.61 -2.22 15.56
C LEU A 26 4.19 -0.95 16.14
N GLN A 27 5.37 -1.06 16.72
CA GLN A 27 6.15 0.06 17.22
C GLN A 27 7.10 0.59 16.13
N PRO A 28 7.63 1.80 16.27
CA PRO A 28 8.69 2.28 15.39
C PRO A 28 9.86 1.30 15.31
N GLY A 29 10.25 0.95 14.09
CA GLY A 29 11.33 -0.03 13.84
C GLY A 29 10.88 -1.48 13.73
N ASP A 30 9.66 -1.80 14.10
CA ASP A 30 9.15 -3.17 13.95
C ASP A 30 9.01 -3.57 12.47
N LYS A 31 9.23 -4.86 12.22
CA LYS A 31 9.00 -5.51 10.93
C LYS A 31 8.04 -6.67 11.15
N ALA A 32 6.98 -6.73 10.38
CA ALA A 32 6.00 -7.80 10.48
C ALA A 32 5.76 -8.45 9.12
N ALA A 33 5.48 -9.74 9.12
CA ALA A 33 5.08 -10.47 7.93
C ALA A 33 3.72 -11.12 8.15
N ILE A 34 2.84 -11.04 7.16
CA ILE A 34 1.56 -11.71 7.13
C ILE A 34 1.70 -12.97 6.28
N ILE A 35 1.49 -14.11 6.90
CA ILE A 35 1.62 -15.41 6.25
C ILE A 35 0.25 -16.08 6.21
N GLY A 36 -0.11 -16.65 5.09
CA GLY A 36 -1.35 -17.37 4.89
C GLY A 36 -1.49 -17.86 3.45
N GLU A 37 -2.42 -18.78 3.23
CA GLU A 37 -2.73 -19.27 1.90
C GLU A 37 -3.35 -18.19 1.02
N GLU A 38 -3.29 -18.39 -0.29
CA GLU A 38 -3.93 -17.51 -1.26
C GLU A 38 -5.45 -17.44 -1.01
N GLY A 39 -6.01 -16.25 -1.13
CA GLY A 39 -7.45 -16.02 -0.90
C GLY A 39 -7.84 -15.82 0.58
N ASN A 40 -6.91 -15.82 1.52
CA ASN A 40 -7.19 -15.61 2.95
C ASN A 40 -7.25 -14.14 3.37
N GLY A 41 -7.27 -13.20 2.42
CA GLY A 41 -7.50 -11.79 2.72
C GLY A 41 -6.28 -10.99 3.14
N LYS A 42 -5.05 -11.47 2.90
CA LYS A 42 -3.81 -10.73 3.22
C LYS A 42 -3.77 -9.34 2.56
N SER A 43 -4.03 -9.29 1.26
CA SER A 43 -4.07 -8.03 0.50
C SER A 43 -5.22 -7.13 0.95
N THR A 44 -6.36 -7.70 1.30
CA THR A 44 -7.50 -6.96 1.84
C THR A 44 -7.17 -6.29 3.17
N LEU A 45 -6.48 -7.01 4.06
CA LEU A 45 -6.01 -6.46 5.33
C LEU A 45 -5.04 -5.29 5.10
N LEU A 46 -4.05 -5.43 4.23
CA LEU A 46 -3.10 -4.37 3.94
C LEU A 46 -3.77 -3.13 3.35
N LYS A 47 -4.69 -3.31 2.42
CA LYS A 47 -5.48 -2.21 1.85
C LYS A 47 -6.33 -1.51 2.90
N LEU A 48 -7.01 -2.27 3.78
CA LEU A 48 -7.81 -1.73 4.86
C LEU A 48 -6.96 -0.91 5.85
N LEU A 49 -5.78 -1.41 6.18
CA LEU A 49 -4.84 -0.69 7.04
C LEU A 49 -4.33 0.59 6.40
N TYR A 50 -4.12 0.59 5.09
CA TYR A 50 -3.71 1.78 4.34
C TYR A 50 -4.86 2.79 4.23
N ASP A 51 -5.96 2.38 3.61
CA ASP A 51 -7.16 3.18 3.42
C ASP A 51 -8.40 2.27 3.36
N PRO A 52 -9.29 2.31 4.36
CA PRO A 52 -10.51 1.49 4.38
C PRO A 52 -11.39 1.66 3.15
N ALA A 53 -11.43 2.85 2.54
CA ALA A 53 -12.22 3.13 1.35
C ALA A 53 -11.88 2.18 0.18
N LEU A 54 -10.65 1.65 0.12
CA LEU A 54 -10.22 0.72 -0.93
C LEU A 54 -10.92 -0.64 -0.86
N VAL A 55 -11.51 -0.99 0.27
CA VAL A 55 -12.11 -2.31 0.51
C VAL A 55 -13.59 -2.27 0.85
N GLU A 56 -14.15 -1.14 1.23
CA GLU A 56 -15.54 -0.97 1.67
C GLU A 56 -16.58 -1.36 0.62
N GLU A 57 -16.21 -1.37 -0.65
CA GLU A 57 -17.08 -1.80 -1.72
C GLU A 57 -17.41 -3.30 -1.64
N TYR A 58 -16.45 -4.13 -1.22
CA TYR A 58 -16.58 -5.59 -1.24
C TYR A 58 -16.44 -6.28 0.11
N VAL A 59 -16.08 -5.55 1.19
CA VAL A 59 -16.03 -6.09 2.55
C VAL A 59 -16.79 -5.21 3.54
N GLU A 60 -17.29 -5.84 4.59
CA GLU A 60 -17.69 -5.19 5.84
C GLU A 60 -16.61 -5.43 6.87
N TRP A 61 -16.28 -4.42 7.65
CA TRP A 61 -15.29 -4.54 8.69
C TRP A 61 -15.74 -3.82 9.96
N SER A 62 -15.21 -4.29 11.09
CA SER A 62 -15.40 -3.69 12.41
C SER A 62 -14.12 -3.83 13.23
N GLY A 63 -14.05 -3.11 14.33
CA GLY A 63 -12.87 -3.01 15.16
C GLY A 63 -12.24 -1.62 15.06
N THR A 64 -11.05 -1.47 15.64
CA THR A 64 -10.37 -0.18 15.69
C THR A 64 -8.99 -0.27 15.04
N VAL A 65 -8.68 0.71 14.20
CA VAL A 65 -7.36 0.91 13.60
C VAL A 65 -6.88 2.30 13.96
N GLN A 66 -5.81 2.40 14.73
CA GLN A 66 -5.19 3.65 15.15
C GLN A 66 -3.81 3.78 14.49
N LYS A 67 -3.55 4.92 13.87
CA LYS A 67 -2.33 5.17 13.08
C LYS A 67 -1.46 6.29 13.65
N ASP A 68 -1.87 6.93 14.74
CA ASP A 68 -1.13 7.97 15.48
C ASP A 68 -0.38 8.99 14.60
N GLY A 69 -1.04 9.51 13.58
CA GLY A 69 -0.43 10.48 12.65
C GLY A 69 0.64 9.91 11.72
N MET A 70 0.73 8.60 11.58
CA MET A 70 1.68 7.95 10.68
C MET A 70 1.39 8.29 9.21
N ILE A 71 2.45 8.53 8.46
CA ILE A 71 2.40 8.57 7.00
C ILE A 71 2.57 7.15 6.51
N LEU A 72 1.58 6.64 5.78
CA LEU A 72 1.58 5.28 5.27
C LEU A 72 1.88 5.28 3.77
N GLY A 73 2.79 4.41 3.36
CA GLY A 73 2.98 4.03 1.96
C GLY A 73 2.40 2.64 1.70
N TYR A 74 1.80 2.46 0.54
CA TYR A 74 1.27 1.18 0.09
C TYR A 74 1.87 0.80 -1.27
N LEU A 75 2.50 -0.36 -1.33
CA LEU A 75 2.98 -0.93 -2.58
C LEU A 75 2.01 -2.03 -3.03
N SER A 76 1.31 -1.78 -4.13
CA SER A 76 0.39 -2.76 -4.71
C SER A 76 1.14 -3.94 -5.34
N GLN A 77 0.48 -5.09 -5.38
CA GLN A 77 1.03 -6.29 -5.99
C GLN A 77 1.21 -6.14 -7.50
N GLU A 78 0.27 -5.47 -8.16
CA GLU A 78 0.26 -5.25 -9.60
C GLU A 78 -0.12 -3.81 -9.92
N LEU A 79 0.35 -3.33 -11.06
CA LEU A 79 -0.10 -2.06 -11.62
C LEU A 79 -1.50 -2.23 -12.24
N THR A 80 -2.34 -1.22 -12.10
CA THR A 80 -3.54 -1.15 -12.92
C THR A 80 -3.18 -0.92 -14.39
N PRO A 81 -4.04 -1.27 -15.36
CA PRO A 81 -3.78 -0.99 -16.76
C PRO A 81 -3.48 0.49 -17.05
N GLN A 82 -4.15 1.40 -16.34
CA GLN A 82 -3.93 2.84 -16.46
C GLN A 82 -2.54 3.25 -15.93
N GLU A 83 -2.15 2.76 -14.77
CA GLU A 83 -0.82 3.02 -14.19
C GLU A 83 0.30 2.46 -15.07
N GLY A 84 0.08 1.31 -15.69
CA GLY A 84 1.03 0.69 -16.61
C GLY A 84 1.33 1.52 -17.84
N GLU A 85 0.40 2.37 -18.28
CA GLU A 85 0.58 3.27 -19.43
C GLU A 85 1.28 4.60 -19.07
N MET A 86 1.49 4.88 -17.79
CA MET A 86 2.20 6.07 -17.33
C MET A 86 3.71 5.87 -17.35
N THR A 87 4.45 6.96 -17.47
CA THR A 87 5.86 6.97 -17.15
C THR A 87 6.05 6.95 -15.61
N ALA A 88 7.26 6.64 -15.15
CA ALA A 88 7.55 6.66 -13.72
C ALA A 88 7.29 8.04 -13.10
N TYR A 89 7.64 9.11 -13.82
CA TYR A 89 7.41 10.48 -13.38
C TYR A 89 5.90 10.78 -13.25
N GLU A 90 5.11 10.47 -14.28
CA GLU A 90 3.66 10.66 -14.26
C GLU A 90 2.98 9.90 -13.12
N PHE A 91 3.43 8.67 -12.87
CA PHE A 91 2.93 7.87 -11.75
C PHE A 91 3.21 8.54 -10.41
N CYS A 92 4.44 8.99 -10.17
CA CYS A 92 4.81 9.68 -8.94
C CYS A 92 4.09 11.01 -8.76
N CYS A 93 3.80 11.73 -9.84
CA CYS A 93 3.09 13.02 -9.81
C CYS A 93 1.66 12.92 -9.24
N GLN A 94 1.09 11.72 -9.18
CA GLN A 94 -0.23 11.50 -8.59
C GLN A 94 -0.23 11.61 -7.07
N ASP A 95 0.92 11.41 -6.43
CA ASP A 95 1.05 11.51 -4.99
C ASP A 95 1.41 12.95 -4.59
N PRO A 96 0.56 13.64 -3.81
CA PRO A 96 0.86 14.99 -3.33
C PRO A 96 2.19 15.09 -2.57
N ALA A 97 2.58 14.05 -1.84
CA ALA A 97 3.84 14.02 -1.10
C ALA A 97 5.07 14.08 -2.01
N PHE A 98 4.96 13.62 -3.25
CA PHE A 98 6.04 13.68 -4.24
C PHE A 98 6.53 15.11 -4.49
N TRP A 99 5.62 16.06 -4.48
CA TRP A 99 5.92 17.47 -4.76
C TRP A 99 6.66 18.19 -3.62
N GLU A 100 6.71 17.58 -2.44
CA GLU A 100 7.44 18.10 -1.29
C GLU A 100 8.94 17.74 -1.33
N TYR A 101 9.34 16.78 -2.16
CA TYR A 101 10.72 16.35 -2.29
C TYR A 101 11.52 17.24 -3.26
N THR A 102 12.74 17.57 -2.86
CA THR A 102 13.70 18.24 -3.75
C THR A 102 14.26 17.25 -4.78
N PRO A 103 14.76 17.74 -5.95
CA PRO A 103 15.43 16.86 -6.91
C PRO A 103 16.60 16.05 -6.32
N GLY A 104 17.33 16.65 -5.35
CA GLY A 104 18.43 15.96 -4.67
C GLY A 104 17.96 14.80 -3.79
N GLU A 105 16.85 14.96 -3.08
CA GLU A 105 16.25 13.91 -2.26
C GLU A 105 15.71 12.76 -3.11
N LEU A 106 15.11 13.07 -4.27
CA LEU A 106 14.67 12.07 -5.24
C LEU A 106 15.83 11.28 -5.81
N ALA A 107 16.93 11.96 -6.16
CA ALA A 107 18.15 11.30 -6.64
C ALA A 107 18.76 10.37 -5.60
N GLU A 108 18.77 10.77 -4.33
CA GLU A 108 19.27 9.95 -3.23
C GLU A 108 18.39 8.70 -3.02
N ALA A 109 17.07 8.86 -3.04
CA ALA A 109 16.14 7.75 -2.93
C ALA A 109 16.29 6.75 -4.09
N ALA A 110 16.39 7.24 -5.32
CA ALA A 110 16.63 6.42 -6.50
C ALA A 110 17.94 5.63 -6.39
N LYS A 111 19.00 6.26 -5.91
CA LYS A 111 20.30 5.62 -5.69
C LYS A 111 20.20 4.49 -4.67
N LYS A 112 19.50 4.71 -3.56
CA LYS A 112 19.28 3.67 -2.53
C LYS A 112 18.52 2.45 -3.08
N LEU A 113 17.59 2.67 -4.02
CA LEU A 113 16.82 1.62 -4.67
C LEU A 113 17.56 1.00 -5.87
N GLY A 114 18.73 1.51 -6.25
CA GLY A 114 19.44 1.08 -7.45
C GLY A 114 18.72 1.46 -8.75
N PHE A 115 17.88 2.49 -8.72
CA PHE A 115 17.06 2.94 -9.83
C PHE A 115 17.78 4.07 -10.59
N PRO A 116 18.14 3.89 -11.88
CA PRO A 116 18.77 4.94 -12.66
C PRO A 116 17.83 6.15 -12.85
N MET A 117 18.32 7.36 -12.61
CA MET A 117 17.51 8.59 -12.76
C MET A 117 17.01 8.80 -14.19
N GLU A 118 17.73 8.34 -15.18
CA GLU A 118 17.30 8.36 -16.60
C GLU A 118 16.02 7.56 -16.84
N TRP A 119 15.76 6.52 -16.07
CA TRP A 119 14.50 5.77 -16.14
C TRP A 119 13.33 6.57 -15.57
N PHE A 120 13.62 7.40 -14.57
CA PHE A 120 12.61 8.22 -13.92
C PHE A 120 12.12 9.36 -14.82
N TYR A 121 13.03 10.03 -15.51
CA TYR A 121 12.69 11.16 -16.40
C TYR A 121 12.49 10.75 -17.87
N GLY A 122 12.65 9.49 -18.20
CA GLY A 122 12.48 8.97 -19.56
C GLY A 122 11.02 8.77 -19.97
N ASP A 123 10.82 8.41 -21.21
CA ASP A 123 9.50 8.15 -21.80
C ASP A 123 9.03 6.69 -21.63
N ARG A 124 9.79 5.90 -20.90
CA ARG A 124 9.50 4.49 -20.70
C ARG A 124 8.29 4.30 -19.80
N LYS A 125 7.33 3.49 -20.26
CA LYS A 125 6.10 3.22 -19.51
C LYS A 125 6.34 2.25 -18.35
N MET A 126 5.59 2.40 -17.28
CA MET A 126 5.69 1.58 -16.07
C MET A 126 5.57 0.08 -16.37
N LYS A 127 4.66 -0.31 -17.26
CA LYS A 127 4.47 -1.72 -17.65
C LYS A 127 5.68 -2.36 -18.32
N SER A 128 6.63 -1.58 -18.83
CA SER A 128 7.84 -2.08 -19.47
C SER A 128 8.98 -2.38 -18.51
N PHE A 129 8.87 -1.94 -17.25
CA PHE A 129 9.79 -2.33 -16.19
C PHE A 129 9.36 -3.68 -15.62
N SER A 130 10.24 -4.62 -15.59
CA SER A 130 9.96 -5.95 -15.04
C SER A 130 10.64 -6.15 -13.68
#